data_04f6a837a510163c3a34c337c4c9dd59
#
_entry.id   04f6a837a510163c3a34c337c4c9dd59
#
_cell.length_a   1.000
_cell.length_b   1.000
_cell.length_c   1.000
_cell.angle_alpha   90.00
_cell.angle_beta   90.00
_cell.angle_gamma   90.00
#
_symmetry.space_group_name_H-M   'P 1'
#
loop_
_entity.id
_entity.type
_entity.pdbx_description
1 polymer ?
#
loop_
_entity_poly.entity_id
_entity_poly.type
_entity_poly.pdbx_seq_one_letter_code
_entity_poly.pdbx_strand_id
1 'polypeptide(L)'
;VIVLLVALTLIFGRVYCSVICPLGVMQDVISWFAGRRKKNRFSYSPAKNWLRYAVLAIFVATLVAGFGAVALLVAPYSAFGRIAQNLFAPIWKLGNNFLAYIAERVDSYAFYSTEIVIGSWATFAVAAATLIVVGILAWRNGRTYCNTICPVGTVLGALSRFSLLKPIIDTDKCINCGLCARKCKAACIDAKNHEIDYSRCVVCMDCLESCSKNAIK
;
A
#
# COMPACT_ATOMS: atom_id res chain seq x y z
N VAL A 1 -15.50 -13.68 -5.25
CA VAL A 1 -14.36 -12.85 -4.82
C VAL A 1 -14.83 -11.59 -4.10
N ILE A 2 -15.70 -10.74 -4.69
CA ILE A 2 -16.15 -9.47 -4.10
C ILE A 2 -16.83 -9.69 -2.74
N VAL A 3 -17.78 -10.63 -2.66
CA VAL A 3 -18.47 -10.95 -1.40
C VAL A 3 -17.49 -11.39 -0.31
N LEU A 4 -16.50 -12.22 -0.67
CA LEU A 4 -15.45 -12.65 0.25
C LEU A 4 -14.61 -11.47 0.77
N LEU A 5 -14.23 -10.53 -0.11
CA LEU A 5 -13.48 -9.34 0.27
C LEU A 5 -14.29 -8.41 1.19
N VAL A 6 -15.58 -8.25 0.91
CA VAL A 6 -16.50 -7.47 1.75
C VAL A 6 -16.63 -8.13 3.13
N ALA A 7 -16.88 -9.43 3.19
CA ALA A 7 -16.98 -10.19 4.43
C ALA A 7 -15.67 -10.10 5.25
N LEU A 8 -14.52 -10.31 4.60
CA LEU A 8 -13.21 -10.19 5.23
C LEU A 8 -12.99 -8.77 5.80
N THR A 9 -13.43 -7.74 5.07
CA THR A 9 -13.29 -6.35 5.52
C THR A 9 -14.22 -6.03 6.69
N LEU A 10 -15.41 -6.58 6.73
CA LEU A 10 -16.34 -6.41 7.84
C LEU A 10 -15.88 -7.15 9.11
N ILE A 11 -15.17 -8.27 8.99
CA ILE A 11 -14.64 -9.00 10.13
C ILE A 11 -13.33 -8.38 10.63
N PHE A 12 -12.34 -8.26 9.75
CA PHE A 12 -10.96 -7.91 10.09
C PHE A 12 -10.55 -6.47 9.71
N GLY A 13 -11.48 -5.67 9.18
CA GLY A 13 -11.12 -4.36 8.65
C GLY A 13 -10.33 -4.44 7.33
N ARG A 14 -9.46 -3.48 7.05
CA ARG A 14 -8.74 -3.34 5.77
C ARG A 14 -7.51 -4.25 5.63
N VAL A 15 -7.59 -5.50 6.11
CA VAL A 15 -6.50 -6.49 6.00
C VAL A 15 -6.08 -6.73 4.54
N TYR A 16 -7.02 -6.68 3.59
CA TYR A 16 -6.69 -6.76 2.16
C TYR A 16 -5.59 -5.76 1.75
N CYS A 17 -5.69 -4.50 2.21
CA CYS A 17 -4.71 -3.47 1.89
C CYS A 17 -3.37 -3.69 2.59
N SER A 18 -3.34 -4.46 3.69
CA SER A 18 -2.15 -4.72 4.48
C SER A 18 -1.32 -5.90 3.94
N VAL A 19 -2.00 -6.99 3.58
CA VAL A 19 -1.36 -8.28 3.32
C VAL A 19 -1.48 -8.69 1.86
N ILE A 20 -2.66 -8.49 1.24
CA ILE A 20 -2.98 -9.07 -0.08
C ILE A 20 -2.60 -8.10 -1.21
N CYS A 21 -2.82 -6.79 -1.03
CA CYS A 21 -2.58 -5.82 -2.08
C CYS A 21 -1.07 -5.62 -2.33
N PRO A 22 -0.53 -6.02 -3.50
CA PRO A 22 0.91 -5.96 -3.75
C PRO A 22 1.44 -4.51 -3.78
N LEU A 23 0.62 -3.54 -4.19
CA LEU A 23 0.97 -2.12 -4.13
C LEU A 23 1.10 -1.64 -2.68
N GLY A 24 0.25 -2.15 -1.76
CA GLY A 24 0.33 -1.87 -0.33
C GLY A 24 1.60 -2.43 0.29
N VAL A 25 1.94 -3.69 -0.02
CA VAL A 25 3.17 -4.34 0.44
C VAL A 25 4.41 -3.60 -0.08
N MET A 26 4.41 -3.18 -1.35
CA MET A 26 5.51 -2.39 -1.92
C MET A 26 5.69 -1.06 -1.17
N GLN A 27 4.61 -0.37 -0.79
CA GLN A 27 4.70 0.85 0.02
C GLN A 27 5.30 0.56 1.40
N ASP A 28 4.98 -0.58 2.02
CA ASP A 28 5.55 -0.96 3.31
C ASP A 28 7.06 -1.22 3.20
N VAL A 29 7.49 -1.90 2.15
CA VAL A 29 8.93 -2.14 1.89
C VAL A 29 9.66 -0.81 1.72
N ILE A 30 9.16 0.10 0.87
CA ILE A 30 9.76 1.43 0.67
C ILE A 30 9.79 2.20 1.99
N SER A 31 8.70 2.15 2.73
CA SER A 31 8.51 2.80 4.02
C SER A 31 9.47 2.25 5.08
N TRP A 32 9.76 0.97 5.09
CA TRP A 32 10.72 0.34 5.97
C TRP A 32 12.16 0.78 5.68
N PHE A 33 12.56 0.79 4.40
CA PHE A 33 13.90 1.30 4.00
C PHE A 33 14.09 2.75 4.41
N ALA A 34 13.08 3.59 4.19
CA ALA A 34 13.15 4.97 4.59
C ALA A 34 13.14 5.13 6.14
N GLY A 35 12.54 4.20 6.90
CA GLY A 35 12.51 4.18 8.39
C GLY A 35 13.86 4.00 9.04
N ARG A 36 14.80 3.37 8.36
CA ARG A 36 16.18 3.24 8.84
C ARG A 36 16.90 4.58 9.01
N ARG A 37 16.46 5.65 8.32
CA ARG A 37 17.11 6.97 8.37
C ARG A 37 16.50 7.96 9.36
N LYS A 38 15.27 7.77 9.85
CA LYS A 38 14.58 8.72 10.75
C LYS A 38 13.94 8.01 11.95
N LYS A 39 14.32 8.42 13.14
CA LYS A 39 13.88 7.86 14.42
C LYS A 39 12.40 8.15 14.74
N ASN A 40 11.82 9.26 14.23
CA ASN A 40 10.44 9.69 14.46
C ASN A 40 9.77 9.98 13.12
N ARG A 41 9.00 9.03 12.59
CA ARG A 41 8.66 9.09 11.19
C ARG A 41 7.25 9.50 10.85
N PHE A 42 6.29 8.96 11.54
CA PHE A 42 4.90 9.24 11.25
C PHE A 42 4.30 10.15 12.30
N SER A 43 3.37 10.99 11.87
CA SER A 43 2.56 11.83 12.76
C SER A 43 1.11 11.70 12.32
N TYR A 44 0.20 11.84 13.26
CA TYR A 44 -1.21 11.95 12.93
C TYR A 44 -1.45 13.07 11.91
N SER A 45 -2.24 12.81 10.90
CA SER A 45 -2.73 13.83 9.97
C SER A 45 -4.23 13.63 9.76
N PRO A 46 -5.03 14.71 9.72
CA PRO A 46 -6.47 14.60 9.50
C PRO A 46 -6.77 13.99 8.12
N ALA A 47 -7.88 13.28 8.02
CA ALA A 47 -8.31 12.67 6.77
C ALA A 47 -8.69 13.72 5.74
N LYS A 48 -8.08 13.68 4.54
CA LYS A 48 -8.47 14.52 3.40
C LYS A 48 -9.68 13.91 2.67
N ASN A 49 -10.83 13.92 3.35
CA ASN A 49 -12.04 13.25 2.85
C ASN A 49 -12.48 13.77 1.49
N TRP A 50 -12.36 15.09 1.24
CA TRP A 50 -12.70 15.68 -0.05
C TRP A 50 -11.92 15.02 -1.19
N LEU A 51 -10.61 14.87 -1.06
CA LEU A 51 -9.77 14.26 -2.09
C LEU A 51 -10.12 12.79 -2.32
N ARG A 52 -10.37 12.03 -1.24
CA ARG A 52 -10.76 10.61 -1.31
C ARG A 52 -12.04 10.40 -2.11
N TYR A 53 -13.07 11.16 -1.79
CA TYR A 53 -14.37 11.04 -2.45
C TYR A 53 -14.36 11.63 -3.85
N ALA A 54 -13.60 12.70 -4.12
CA ALA A 54 -13.43 13.25 -5.46
C ALA A 54 -12.77 12.22 -6.39
N VAL A 55 -11.68 11.58 -5.97
CA VAL A 55 -11.02 10.53 -6.77
C VAL A 55 -11.94 9.33 -6.98
N LEU A 56 -12.69 8.93 -5.96
CA LEU A 56 -13.67 7.84 -6.09
C LEU A 56 -14.78 8.21 -7.10
N ALA A 57 -15.31 9.42 -7.03
CA ALA A 57 -16.35 9.89 -7.96
C ALA A 57 -15.83 9.92 -9.40
N ILE A 58 -14.63 10.45 -9.63
CA ILE A 58 -13.97 10.45 -10.95
C ILE A 58 -13.77 9.02 -11.44
N PHE A 59 -13.30 8.11 -10.57
CA PHE A 59 -13.10 6.71 -10.91
C PHE A 59 -14.41 6.02 -11.34
N VAL A 60 -15.49 6.22 -10.59
CA VAL A 60 -16.81 5.68 -10.94
C VAL A 60 -17.34 6.31 -12.24
N ALA A 61 -17.21 7.64 -12.39
CA ALA A 61 -17.65 8.34 -13.61
C ALA A 61 -16.90 7.83 -14.86
N THR A 62 -15.58 7.61 -14.77
CA THR A 62 -14.79 7.07 -15.90
C THR A 62 -15.18 5.63 -16.24
N LEU A 63 -15.53 4.80 -15.25
CA LEU A 63 -16.04 3.44 -15.48
C LEU A 63 -17.38 3.46 -16.17
N VAL A 64 -18.34 4.29 -15.72
CA VAL A 64 -19.68 4.41 -16.32
C VAL A 64 -19.61 5.00 -17.73
N ALA A 65 -18.71 5.95 -17.96
CA ALA A 65 -18.48 6.54 -19.29
C ALA A 65 -17.72 5.62 -20.27
N GLY A 66 -17.28 4.43 -19.84
CA GLY A 66 -16.54 3.47 -20.68
C GLY A 66 -15.05 3.79 -20.85
N PHE A 67 -14.51 4.83 -20.20
CA PHE A 67 -13.08 5.17 -20.25
C PHE A 67 -12.25 4.28 -19.31
N GLY A 68 -12.30 2.96 -19.52
CA GLY A 68 -11.61 1.97 -18.66
C GLY A 68 -10.10 2.21 -18.51
N ALA A 69 -9.44 2.75 -19.55
CA ALA A 69 -8.01 3.04 -19.51
C ALA A 69 -7.64 4.05 -18.40
N VAL A 70 -8.46 5.09 -18.19
CA VAL A 70 -8.24 6.09 -17.14
C VAL A 70 -8.46 5.49 -15.75
N ALA A 71 -9.52 4.69 -15.60
CA ALA A 71 -9.80 3.98 -14.36
C ALA A 71 -8.66 3.02 -13.97
N LEU A 72 -8.10 2.30 -14.95
CA LEU A 72 -6.97 1.39 -14.74
C LEU A 72 -5.67 2.10 -14.34
N LEU A 73 -5.49 3.39 -14.65
CA LEU A 73 -4.33 4.16 -14.19
C LEU A 73 -4.30 4.28 -12.67
N VAL A 74 -5.45 4.44 -12.03
CA VAL A 74 -5.59 4.66 -10.58
C VAL A 74 -5.81 3.35 -9.81
N ALA A 75 -6.27 2.29 -10.50
CA ALA A 75 -6.50 0.99 -9.87
C ALA A 75 -5.20 0.39 -9.31
N PRO A 76 -5.14 0.00 -8.03
CA PRO A 76 -3.89 -0.40 -7.37
C PRO A 76 -3.28 -1.67 -7.97
N TYR A 77 -4.10 -2.63 -8.38
CA TYR A 77 -3.64 -3.87 -9.00
C TYR A 77 -3.04 -3.62 -10.39
N SER A 78 -3.71 -2.81 -11.20
CA SER A 78 -3.22 -2.44 -12.53
C SER A 78 -1.95 -1.58 -12.45
N ALA A 79 -1.88 -0.64 -11.49
CA ALA A 79 -0.70 0.16 -11.25
C ALA A 79 0.52 -0.71 -10.89
N PHE A 80 0.34 -1.68 -9.98
CA PHE A 80 1.40 -2.63 -9.64
C PHE A 80 1.77 -3.52 -10.82
N GLY A 81 0.79 -4.04 -11.58
CA GLY A 81 1.03 -4.87 -12.76
C GLY A 81 1.89 -4.15 -13.82
N ARG A 82 1.62 -2.88 -14.08
CA ARG A 82 2.45 -2.05 -14.97
C ARG A 82 3.88 -1.90 -14.47
N ILE A 83 4.07 -1.64 -13.17
CA ILE A 83 5.39 -1.55 -12.55
C ILE A 83 6.11 -2.90 -12.66
N ALA A 84 5.43 -3.98 -12.34
CA ALA A 84 6.01 -5.32 -12.40
C ALA A 84 6.45 -5.71 -13.82
N GLN A 85 5.60 -5.48 -14.82
CA GLN A 85 5.90 -5.86 -16.21
C GLN A 85 6.96 -4.96 -16.88
N ASN A 86 6.92 -3.66 -16.63
CA ASN A 86 7.79 -2.73 -17.35
C ASN A 86 9.11 -2.42 -16.62
N LEU A 87 9.18 -2.62 -15.30
CA LEU A 87 10.38 -2.32 -14.52
C LEU A 87 10.99 -3.59 -13.90
N PHE A 88 10.21 -4.41 -13.20
CA PHE A 88 10.77 -5.57 -12.50
C PHE A 88 11.05 -6.75 -13.43
N ALA A 89 10.19 -7.02 -14.42
CA ALA A 89 10.37 -8.12 -15.34
C ALA A 89 11.62 -7.96 -16.21
N PRO A 90 11.96 -6.79 -16.80
CA PRO A 90 13.22 -6.60 -17.50
C PRO A 90 14.45 -6.81 -16.61
N ILE A 91 14.41 -6.31 -15.36
CA ILE A 91 15.52 -6.51 -14.40
C ILE A 91 15.69 -8.00 -14.06
N TRP A 92 14.57 -8.71 -13.83
CA TRP A 92 14.58 -10.15 -13.60
C TRP A 92 15.17 -10.92 -14.80
N LYS A 93 14.73 -10.59 -16.02
CA LYS A 93 15.24 -11.21 -17.26
C LYS A 93 16.73 -10.93 -17.46
N LEU A 94 17.18 -9.72 -17.15
CA LEU A 94 18.61 -9.37 -17.19
C LEU A 94 19.42 -10.24 -16.22
N GLY A 95 18.94 -10.41 -14.99
CA GLY A 95 19.55 -11.28 -13.99
C GLY A 95 19.56 -12.75 -14.42
N ASN A 96 18.45 -13.24 -15.00
CA ASN A 96 18.36 -14.58 -15.53
C ASN A 96 19.35 -14.81 -16.70
N ASN A 97 19.44 -13.85 -17.62
CA ASN A 97 20.38 -13.96 -18.76
C ASN A 97 21.84 -13.93 -18.30
N PHE A 98 22.14 -13.18 -17.25
CA PHE A 98 23.46 -13.19 -16.63
C PHE A 98 23.77 -14.56 -16.00
N LEU A 99 22.80 -15.17 -15.31
CA LEU A 99 22.94 -16.55 -14.79
C LEU A 99 23.05 -17.58 -15.92
N ALA A 100 22.29 -17.44 -16.99
CA ALA A 100 22.38 -18.31 -18.17
C ALA A 100 23.78 -18.23 -18.80
N TYR A 101 24.37 -17.05 -18.94
CA TYR A 101 25.72 -16.86 -19.43
C TYR A 101 26.80 -17.57 -18.57
N ILE A 102 26.61 -17.53 -17.23
CA ILE A 102 27.52 -18.26 -16.32
C ILE A 102 27.30 -19.77 -16.42
N ALA A 103 26.05 -20.23 -16.49
CA ALA A 103 25.67 -21.63 -16.58
C ALA A 103 26.21 -22.29 -17.86
N GLU A 104 26.17 -21.59 -19.00
CA GLU A 104 26.77 -22.04 -20.28
C GLU A 104 28.27 -22.30 -20.17
N ARG A 105 28.99 -21.50 -19.36
CA ARG A 105 30.43 -21.69 -19.15
C ARG A 105 30.79 -22.93 -18.32
N VAL A 106 29.82 -23.45 -17.57
CA VAL A 106 29.97 -24.63 -16.68
C VAL A 106 29.23 -25.85 -17.27
N ASP A 107 28.90 -25.81 -18.57
CA ASP A 107 28.16 -26.85 -19.30
C ASP A 107 26.82 -27.24 -18.60
N SER A 108 26.19 -26.30 -17.92
CA SER A 108 24.93 -26.49 -17.25
C SER A 108 23.79 -25.77 -17.99
N TYR A 109 22.75 -26.52 -18.36
CA TYR A 109 21.56 -25.99 -19.04
C TYR A 109 20.40 -25.68 -18.08
N ALA A 110 20.70 -25.38 -16.82
CA ALA A 110 19.70 -25.04 -15.80
C ALA A 110 19.02 -23.68 -16.04
N PHE A 111 19.69 -22.77 -16.75
CA PHE A 111 19.17 -21.44 -17.11
C PHE A 111 19.25 -21.25 -18.62
N TYR A 112 18.23 -20.64 -19.20
CA TYR A 112 18.21 -20.30 -20.62
C TYR A 112 18.00 -18.78 -20.81
N SER A 113 18.56 -18.25 -21.89
CA SER A 113 18.43 -16.83 -22.23
C SER A 113 16.99 -16.51 -22.64
N THR A 114 16.46 -15.42 -22.13
CA THR A 114 15.12 -14.91 -22.48
C THR A 114 15.22 -13.54 -23.13
N GLU A 115 14.42 -13.29 -24.17
CA GLU A 115 14.40 -11.99 -24.82
C GLU A 115 13.84 -10.90 -23.88
N ILE A 116 14.57 -9.78 -23.79
CA ILE A 116 14.15 -8.61 -23.04
C ILE A 116 13.38 -7.71 -24.00
N VAL A 117 12.05 -7.77 -23.97
CA VAL A 117 11.20 -6.92 -24.80
C VAL A 117 10.60 -5.82 -23.94
N ILE A 118 10.90 -4.58 -24.28
CA ILE A 118 10.21 -3.39 -23.72
C ILE A 118 9.06 -3.11 -24.68
N GLY A 119 7.80 -3.37 -24.22
CA GLY A 119 6.61 -3.31 -25.07
C GLY A 119 6.36 -1.91 -25.69
N SER A 120 6.44 -0.85 -24.87
CA SER A 120 6.26 0.53 -25.33
C SER A 120 6.93 1.52 -24.39
N TRP A 121 7.61 2.51 -24.94
CA TRP A 121 8.20 3.61 -24.15
C TRP A 121 7.16 4.40 -23.36
N ALA A 122 5.94 4.53 -23.90
CA ALA A 122 4.85 5.21 -23.21
C ALA A 122 4.40 4.45 -21.95
N THR A 123 4.22 3.13 -22.03
CA THR A 123 3.86 2.30 -20.86
C THR A 123 4.98 2.25 -19.83
N PHE A 124 6.23 2.24 -20.28
CA PHE A 124 7.39 2.32 -19.40
C PHE A 124 7.43 3.65 -18.65
N ALA A 125 7.23 4.78 -19.33
CA ALA A 125 7.21 6.11 -18.73
C ALA A 125 6.08 6.23 -17.68
N VAL A 126 4.87 5.73 -17.99
CA VAL A 126 3.74 5.70 -17.05
C VAL A 126 4.04 4.82 -15.83
N ALA A 127 4.65 3.66 -16.03
CA ALA A 127 5.04 2.76 -14.93
C ALA A 127 6.09 3.41 -14.02
N ALA A 128 7.11 4.04 -14.61
CA ALA A 128 8.15 4.75 -13.88
C ALA A 128 7.58 5.96 -13.09
N ALA A 129 6.74 6.77 -13.73
CA ALA A 129 6.06 7.88 -13.07
C ALA A 129 5.18 7.39 -11.90
N THR A 130 4.43 6.31 -12.09
CA THR A 130 3.61 5.71 -11.03
C THR A 130 4.48 5.23 -9.86
N LEU A 131 5.58 4.55 -10.14
CA LEU A 131 6.52 4.08 -9.10
C LEU A 131 7.14 5.26 -8.34
N ILE A 132 7.56 6.32 -9.03
CA ILE A 132 8.13 7.52 -8.42
C ILE A 132 7.10 8.19 -7.50
N VAL A 133 5.88 8.41 -7.97
CA VAL A 133 4.82 9.05 -7.18
C VAL A 133 4.48 8.21 -5.94
N VAL A 134 4.21 6.92 -6.12
CA VAL A 134 3.91 6.02 -5.00
C VAL A 134 5.11 5.91 -4.05
N GLY A 135 6.32 5.85 -4.59
CA GLY A 135 7.57 5.80 -3.83
C GLY A 135 7.78 7.04 -2.96
N ILE A 136 7.60 8.24 -3.52
CA ILE A 136 7.73 9.51 -2.78
C ILE A 136 6.68 9.59 -1.66
N LEU A 137 5.43 9.22 -1.96
CA LEU A 137 4.36 9.21 -0.96
C LEU A 137 4.62 8.20 0.16
N ALA A 138 5.10 6.99 -0.19
CA ALA A 138 5.46 5.97 0.78
C ALA A 138 6.68 6.36 1.61
N TRP A 139 7.67 7.01 0.98
CA TRP A 139 8.87 7.49 1.66
C TRP A 139 8.58 8.58 2.69
N ARG A 140 7.66 9.50 2.39
CA ARG A 140 7.34 10.64 3.28
C ARG A 140 6.35 10.27 4.38
N ASN A 141 5.25 9.62 4.02
CA ASN A 141 4.08 9.48 4.89
C ASN A 141 3.52 8.05 4.96
N GLY A 142 4.27 7.03 4.55
CA GLY A 142 3.81 5.65 4.58
C GLY A 142 2.70 5.36 3.57
N ARG A 143 1.51 4.99 4.03
CA ARG A 143 0.40 4.53 3.17
C ARG A 143 -0.53 5.64 2.66
N THR A 144 0.01 6.82 2.37
CA THR A 144 -0.80 7.95 1.90
C THR A 144 -1.54 7.65 0.61
N TYR A 145 -0.90 6.97 -0.36
CA TYR A 145 -1.58 6.59 -1.61
C TYR A 145 -2.84 5.76 -1.34
N CYS A 146 -2.74 4.73 -0.51
CA CYS A 146 -3.88 3.87 -0.17
C CYS A 146 -4.99 4.60 0.58
N ASN A 147 -4.65 5.65 1.31
CA ASN A 147 -5.59 6.39 2.16
C ASN A 147 -6.20 7.62 1.50
N THR A 148 -5.62 8.13 0.40
CA THR A 148 -6.08 9.37 -0.23
C THR A 148 -6.44 9.23 -1.71
N ILE A 149 -5.73 8.39 -2.45
CA ILE A 149 -5.87 8.29 -3.91
C ILE A 149 -6.56 6.98 -4.33
N CYS A 150 -6.28 5.87 -3.63
CA CYS A 150 -6.78 4.56 -4.04
C CYS A 150 -8.31 4.44 -3.88
N PRO A 151 -9.08 4.20 -4.98
CA PRO A 151 -10.53 4.06 -4.90
C PRO A 151 -10.94 2.82 -4.10
N VAL A 152 -10.23 1.70 -4.28
CA VAL A 152 -10.45 0.48 -3.49
C VAL A 152 -10.22 0.74 -2.01
N GLY A 153 -9.13 1.46 -1.67
CA GLY A 153 -8.85 1.87 -0.30
C GLY A 153 -9.93 2.76 0.31
N THR A 154 -10.58 3.59 -0.51
CA THR A 154 -11.68 4.44 -0.05
C THR A 154 -12.95 3.63 0.24
N VAL A 155 -13.33 2.72 -0.65
CA VAL A 155 -14.50 1.83 -0.45
C VAL A 155 -14.30 0.92 0.76
N LEU A 156 -13.18 0.20 0.82
CA LEU A 156 -12.87 -0.67 1.96
C LEU A 156 -12.73 0.13 3.26
N GLY A 157 -12.26 1.38 3.18
CA GLY A 157 -12.18 2.28 4.32
C GLY A 157 -13.55 2.69 4.88
N ALA A 158 -14.56 2.87 4.02
CA ALA A 158 -15.92 3.11 4.46
C ALA A 158 -16.50 1.89 5.20
N LEU A 159 -16.27 0.69 4.65
CA LEU A 159 -16.73 -0.57 5.25
C LEU A 159 -16.01 -0.89 6.57
N SER A 160 -14.71 -0.62 6.68
CA SER A 160 -13.92 -0.94 7.86
C SER A 160 -14.29 -0.16 9.12
N ARG A 161 -15.08 0.90 9.00
CA ARG A 161 -15.69 1.58 10.16
C ARG A 161 -16.61 0.65 10.96
N PHE A 162 -17.23 -0.31 10.29
CA PHE A 162 -18.15 -1.29 10.84
C PHE A 162 -17.50 -2.63 11.16
N SER A 163 -16.16 -2.73 11.08
CA SER A 163 -15.46 -3.98 11.33
C SER A 163 -15.61 -4.44 12.79
N LEU A 164 -15.72 -5.76 12.96
CA LEU A 164 -15.87 -6.39 14.27
C LEU A 164 -14.53 -6.38 15.04
N LEU A 165 -13.44 -6.75 14.35
CA LEU A 165 -12.11 -6.77 14.96
C LEU A 165 -11.35 -5.50 14.55
N LYS A 166 -11.12 -4.64 15.54
CA LYS A 166 -10.41 -3.37 15.35
C LYS A 166 -9.62 -3.01 16.61
N PRO A 167 -8.40 -2.44 16.45
CA PRO A 167 -7.62 -2.01 17.59
C PRO A 167 -8.34 -0.90 18.35
N ILE A 168 -8.41 -0.99 19.67
CA ILE A 168 -9.04 0.00 20.57
C ILE A 168 -8.00 0.47 21.58
N ILE A 169 -7.95 1.76 21.86
CA ILE A 169 -7.07 2.34 22.88
C ILE A 169 -7.81 2.36 24.23
N ASP A 170 -7.23 1.68 25.22
CA ASP A 170 -7.68 1.69 26.60
C ASP A 170 -7.13 2.95 27.28
N THR A 171 -7.99 3.91 27.56
CA THR A 171 -7.62 5.22 28.13
C THR A 171 -7.01 5.11 29.52
N ASP A 172 -7.45 4.11 30.32
CA ASP A 172 -7.00 3.93 31.71
C ASP A 172 -5.54 3.45 31.78
N LYS A 173 -5.09 2.71 30.76
CA LYS A 173 -3.72 2.21 30.66
C LYS A 173 -2.80 3.08 29.82
N CYS A 174 -3.38 4.02 29.07
CA CYS A 174 -2.61 4.84 28.14
C CYS A 174 -1.91 6.00 28.86
N ILE A 175 -0.58 6.00 28.81
CA ILE A 175 0.27 7.07 29.35
C ILE A 175 0.53 8.21 28.36
N ASN A 176 -0.18 8.26 27.27
CA ASN A 176 -0.08 9.29 26.20
C ASN A 176 1.35 9.51 25.64
N CYS A 177 2.16 8.47 25.56
CA CYS A 177 3.55 8.56 25.06
C CYS A 177 3.66 8.78 23.53
N GLY A 178 2.58 8.58 22.77
CA GLY A 178 2.50 8.79 21.33
C GLY A 178 3.32 7.82 20.46
N LEU A 179 3.85 6.73 21.02
CA LEU A 179 4.62 5.74 20.25
C LEU A 179 3.79 5.07 19.16
N CYS A 180 2.53 4.74 19.46
CA CYS A 180 1.59 4.15 18.51
C CYS A 180 1.35 5.06 17.29
N ALA A 181 1.19 6.37 17.49
CA ALA A 181 1.03 7.33 16.41
C ALA A 181 2.30 7.46 15.55
N ARG A 182 3.49 7.43 16.18
CA ARG A 182 4.78 7.50 15.48
C ARG A 182 5.10 6.25 14.65
N LYS A 183 4.56 5.10 15.03
CA LYS A 183 4.71 3.83 14.30
C LYS A 183 3.62 3.61 13.26
N CYS A 184 2.51 4.34 13.34
CA CYS A 184 1.36 4.16 12.47
C CYS A 184 1.64 4.55 11.03
N LYS A 185 1.86 3.59 10.14
CA LYS A 185 2.08 3.77 8.70
C LYS A 185 0.90 4.44 7.98
N ALA A 186 -0.31 4.32 8.54
CA ALA A 186 -1.54 4.92 8.00
C ALA A 186 -1.79 6.35 8.52
N ALA A 187 -0.99 6.82 9.49
CA ALA A 187 -1.13 8.13 10.14
C ALA A 187 -2.57 8.40 10.66
N CYS A 188 -3.25 7.34 11.16
CA CYS A 188 -4.65 7.36 11.54
C CYS A 188 -4.89 7.40 13.06
N ILE A 189 -3.83 7.40 13.89
CA ILE A 189 -3.93 7.38 15.36
C ILE A 189 -3.69 8.78 15.90
N ASP A 190 -4.71 9.33 16.51
CA ASP A 190 -4.60 10.55 17.33
C ASP A 190 -4.32 10.15 18.78
N ALA A 191 -3.04 10.23 19.17
CA ALA A 191 -2.64 9.86 20.52
C ALA A 191 -3.11 10.87 21.58
N LYS A 192 -3.41 12.12 21.20
CA LYS A 192 -3.85 13.16 22.14
C LYS A 192 -5.31 12.92 22.55
N ASN A 193 -6.16 12.57 21.59
CA ASN A 193 -7.56 12.32 21.81
C ASN A 193 -7.88 10.82 22.05
N HIS A 194 -6.88 9.95 22.04
CA HIS A 194 -7.04 8.49 22.17
C HIS A 194 -7.97 7.87 21.10
N GLU A 195 -7.97 8.46 19.89
CA GLU A 195 -8.86 8.06 18.81
C GLU A 195 -8.07 7.40 17.64
N ILE A 196 -8.72 6.42 17.04
CA ILE A 196 -8.22 5.76 15.81
C ILE A 196 -9.23 5.97 14.69
N ASP A 197 -8.79 6.58 13.58
CA ASP A 197 -9.60 6.69 12.37
C ASP A 197 -9.63 5.35 11.62
N TYR A 198 -10.64 4.54 11.90
CA TYR A 198 -10.81 3.22 11.27
C TYR A 198 -11.01 3.28 9.76
N SER A 199 -11.46 4.41 9.21
CA SER A 199 -11.58 4.57 7.76
C SER A 199 -10.23 4.56 7.05
N ARG A 200 -9.12 4.77 7.78
CA ARG A 200 -7.74 4.78 7.27
C ARG A 200 -6.88 3.68 7.87
N CYS A 201 -7.29 3.09 8.98
CA CYS A 201 -6.58 2.01 9.61
C CYS A 201 -6.50 0.80 8.66
N VAL A 202 -5.30 0.30 8.43
CA VAL A 202 -5.03 -0.87 7.56
C VAL A 202 -4.82 -2.16 8.35
N VAL A 203 -5.04 -2.12 9.65
CA VAL A 203 -4.94 -3.26 10.57
C VAL A 203 -3.59 -3.98 10.45
N CYS A 204 -2.50 -3.22 10.41
CA CYS A 204 -1.14 -3.78 10.35
C CYS A 204 -0.59 -4.22 11.72
N MET A 205 -1.31 -3.92 12.80
CA MET A 205 -1.01 -4.27 14.20
C MET A 205 0.31 -3.70 14.77
N ASP A 206 1.08 -2.91 14.02
CA ASP A 206 2.34 -2.29 14.49
C ASP A 206 2.16 -1.43 15.75
N CYS A 207 0.94 -0.90 15.96
CA CYS A 207 0.61 -0.10 17.14
C CYS A 207 0.50 -0.95 18.42
N LEU A 208 0.02 -2.21 18.32
CA LEU A 208 -0.03 -3.15 19.44
C LEU A 208 1.37 -3.49 19.92
N GLU A 209 2.23 -3.92 18.98
CA GLU A 209 3.61 -4.30 19.27
C GLU A 209 4.42 -3.14 19.87
N SER A 210 4.11 -1.91 19.44
CA SER A 210 4.83 -0.72 19.89
C SER A 210 4.36 -0.19 21.25
N CYS A 211 3.25 -0.71 21.81
CA CYS A 211 2.68 -0.22 23.06
C CYS A 211 3.29 -0.91 24.29
N SER A 212 4.23 -0.25 24.97
CA SER A 212 4.89 -0.78 26.17
C SER A 212 3.96 -1.03 27.36
N LYS A 213 2.77 -0.44 27.37
CA LYS A 213 1.77 -0.57 28.45
C LYS A 213 0.61 -1.48 28.08
N ASN A 214 0.63 -2.12 26.89
CA ASN A 214 -0.47 -2.94 26.38
C ASN A 214 -1.84 -2.23 26.46
N ALA A 215 -1.84 -0.91 26.24
CA ALA A 215 -3.04 -0.10 26.24
C ALA A 215 -3.84 -0.19 24.92
N ILE A 216 -3.32 -0.88 23.90
CA ILE A 216 -4.03 -1.15 22.65
C ILE A 216 -4.37 -2.63 22.62
N LYS A 217 -5.66 -2.90 22.39
CA LYS A 217 -6.22 -4.25 22.33
C LYS A 217 -6.81 -4.53 20.96
#